data_94ada25bac550349f8d1e3ea63a5529b
#
_entry.id   94ada25bac550349f8d1e3ea63a5529b
#
_cell.length_a   1.000
_cell.length_b   1.000
_cell.length_c   1.000
_cell.angle_alpha   90.00
_cell.angle_beta   90.00
_cell.angle_gamma   90.00
#
_symmetry.space_group_name_H-M   'P 1'
#
loop_
_entity.id
_entity.type
_entity.pdbx_description
1 polymer ?
#
loop_
_entity_poly.entity_id
_entity_poly.type
_entity_poly.pdbx_seq_one_letter_code
_entity_poly.pdbx_strand_id
1 'polypeptide(L)'
;EEGRRRLEEIRPDILMLNEGQKPAYMERAFDMSYCFGWCYALAAVLKGESTASSLAGEWQKFHDSFPQGAKLLRALDNHDTVSDSYDNRAECYAGHDGMDAALVLNYMLDGIPFVYNGNEVADASQHSIFSNRYYGKMAIDWSNALTPYGQHRMKLVRQLNQLRRLHTALCEGETHWKIDGVPENTAVFTRNSQRESFLIAVNLSRQPASARLSINGIQSGNIFPVLQKGEFQFGNGTVRLQLPAYGYLVVKYK
;
A
#
# COMPACT_ATOMS: atom_id res chain seq x y z
N GLU A 1 -15.67 23.95 5.41
CA GLU A 1 -15.29 24.95 4.38
C GLU A 1 -14.72 26.23 5.00
N GLU A 2 -15.40 26.86 5.96
CA GLU A 2 -14.94 28.10 6.60
C GLU A 2 -13.56 27.93 7.28
N GLY A 3 -13.35 26.82 7.99
CA GLY A 3 -12.05 26.52 8.60
C GLY A 3 -10.92 26.43 7.57
N ARG A 4 -11.17 25.79 6.42
CA ARG A 4 -10.20 25.72 5.31
C ARG A 4 -9.88 27.13 4.80
N ARG A 5 -10.89 27.92 4.49
CA ARG A 5 -10.70 29.29 4.00
C ARG A 5 -9.81 30.12 4.92
N ARG A 6 -10.04 30.08 6.23
CA ARG A 6 -9.22 30.81 7.21
C ARG A 6 -7.79 30.29 7.33
N LEU A 7 -7.59 28.98 7.18
CA LEU A 7 -6.25 28.39 7.21
C LEU A 7 -5.48 28.76 5.94
N GLU A 8 -6.13 28.80 4.78
CA GLU A 8 -5.53 29.23 3.52
C GLU A 8 -5.14 30.71 3.51
N GLU A 9 -5.82 31.58 4.28
CA GLU A 9 -5.40 32.97 4.51
C GLU A 9 -4.04 33.06 5.22
N ILE A 10 -3.73 32.05 6.08
CA ILE A 10 -2.46 31.99 6.82
C ILE A 10 -1.40 31.26 5.98
N ARG A 11 -1.79 30.15 5.35
CA ARG A 11 -0.94 29.30 4.55
C ARG A 11 -1.69 28.77 3.33
N PRO A 12 -1.50 29.38 2.14
CA PRO A 12 -2.28 29.04 0.95
C PRO A 12 -2.09 27.59 0.46
N ASP A 13 -0.97 26.95 0.77
CA ASP A 13 -0.60 25.58 0.39
C ASP A 13 -0.84 24.55 1.50
N ILE A 14 -1.72 24.88 2.49
CA ILE A 14 -2.00 23.96 3.59
C ILE A 14 -2.69 22.68 3.09
N LEU A 15 -2.18 21.54 3.55
CA LEU A 15 -2.79 20.23 3.31
C LEU A 15 -3.71 19.88 4.48
N MET A 16 -4.93 19.48 4.15
CA MET A 16 -5.93 19.11 5.13
C MET A 16 -6.32 17.65 5.02
N LEU A 17 -6.12 16.92 6.12
CA LEU A 17 -6.49 15.52 6.28
C LEU A 17 -7.80 15.39 7.05
N ASN A 18 -8.70 14.57 6.51
CA ASN A 18 -9.96 14.21 7.13
C ASN A 18 -9.89 12.80 7.73
N GLU A 19 -10.24 12.65 8.98
CA GLU A 19 -10.35 11.33 9.61
C GLU A 19 -11.72 10.68 9.32
N GLY A 20 -12.75 11.46 9.12
CA GLY A 20 -14.06 10.97 8.69
C GLY A 20 -14.07 10.54 7.23
N GLN A 21 -14.72 9.42 6.91
CA GLN A 21 -14.71 8.80 5.59
C GLN A 21 -15.90 9.20 4.71
N LYS A 22 -16.47 10.40 4.91
CA LYS A 22 -17.59 10.87 4.09
C LYS A 22 -17.09 11.55 2.82
N PRO A 23 -17.48 11.08 1.62
CA PRO A 23 -17.06 11.66 0.34
C PRO A 23 -17.29 13.17 0.25
N ALA A 24 -18.42 13.68 0.76
CA ALA A 24 -18.77 15.10 0.75
C ALA A 24 -17.72 16.01 1.44
N TYR A 25 -16.94 15.49 2.38
CA TYR A 25 -15.88 16.27 3.01
C TYR A 25 -14.72 16.56 2.07
N MET A 26 -14.53 15.68 1.07
CA MET A 26 -13.44 15.78 0.08
C MET A 26 -13.79 16.69 -1.10
N GLU A 27 -15.03 17.16 -1.21
CA GLU A 27 -15.42 18.03 -2.32
C GLU A 27 -14.78 19.42 -2.23
N ARG A 28 -14.66 19.99 -1.00
CA ARG A 28 -14.19 21.37 -0.82
C ARG A 28 -13.33 21.62 0.41
N ALA A 29 -13.36 20.73 1.40
CA ALA A 29 -12.77 21.03 2.70
C ALA A 29 -11.43 20.34 2.92
N PHE A 30 -11.22 19.15 2.39
CA PHE A 30 -10.05 18.33 2.66
C PHE A 30 -9.39 17.84 1.38
N ASP A 31 -8.08 17.63 1.43
CA ASP A 31 -7.26 17.10 0.33
C ASP A 31 -7.08 15.60 0.43
N MET A 32 -7.13 15.08 1.66
CA MET A 32 -6.87 13.69 1.98
C MET A 32 -7.89 13.15 2.98
N SER A 33 -8.16 11.85 2.91
CA SER A 33 -9.00 11.14 3.88
C SER A 33 -8.38 9.82 4.27
N TYR A 34 -8.61 9.41 5.52
CA TYR A 34 -8.40 8.02 5.92
C TYR A 34 -9.26 7.09 5.06
N CYS A 35 -8.81 5.84 4.91
CA CYS A 35 -9.50 4.78 4.19
C CYS A 35 -9.48 3.51 5.04
N PHE A 36 -10.25 3.49 6.14
CA PHE A 36 -10.29 2.37 7.08
C PHE A 36 -10.78 1.09 6.42
N GLY A 37 -11.73 1.18 5.47
CA GLY A 37 -12.19 0.01 4.74
C GLY A 37 -11.06 -0.70 4.00
N TRP A 38 -10.16 0.06 3.35
CA TRP A 38 -8.96 -0.52 2.75
C TRP A 38 -8.04 -1.16 3.79
N CYS A 39 -7.80 -0.49 4.91
CA CYS A 39 -6.96 -0.98 5.99
C CYS A 39 -7.49 -2.33 6.52
N TYR A 40 -8.79 -2.41 6.83
CA TYR A 40 -9.42 -3.64 7.32
C TYR A 40 -9.45 -4.76 6.27
N ALA A 41 -9.73 -4.43 5.00
CA ALA A 41 -9.72 -5.43 3.94
C ALA A 41 -8.32 -6.03 3.75
N LEU A 42 -7.28 -5.20 3.73
CA LEU A 42 -5.90 -5.67 3.61
C LEU A 42 -5.46 -6.47 4.84
N ALA A 43 -5.84 -6.05 6.05
CA ALA A 43 -5.59 -6.80 7.27
C ALA A 43 -6.24 -8.18 7.24
N ALA A 44 -7.51 -8.29 6.79
CA ALA A 44 -8.22 -9.56 6.65
C ALA A 44 -7.51 -10.51 5.66
N VAL A 45 -6.99 -9.98 4.55
CA VAL A 45 -6.20 -10.77 3.59
C VAL A 45 -4.92 -11.30 4.23
N LEU A 46 -4.17 -10.45 4.93
CA LEU A 46 -2.91 -10.83 5.57
C LEU A 46 -3.09 -11.83 6.72
N LYS A 47 -4.25 -11.80 7.40
CA LYS A 47 -4.66 -12.79 8.41
C LYS A 47 -5.16 -14.11 7.81
N GLY A 48 -5.42 -14.15 6.49
CA GLY A 48 -6.01 -15.31 5.80
C GLY A 48 -7.53 -15.45 5.99
N GLU A 49 -8.19 -14.39 6.42
CA GLU A 49 -9.65 -14.30 6.58
C GLU A 49 -10.36 -13.92 5.28
N SER A 50 -9.61 -13.42 4.30
CA SER A 50 -10.07 -13.03 2.95
C SER A 50 -8.98 -13.30 1.92
N THR A 51 -9.31 -13.13 0.63
CA THR A 51 -8.35 -13.29 -0.48
C THR A 51 -7.98 -11.94 -1.09
N ALA A 52 -6.81 -11.85 -1.73
CA ALA A 52 -6.35 -10.62 -2.36
C ALA A 52 -7.27 -10.16 -3.50
N SER A 53 -8.04 -11.07 -4.10
CA SER A 53 -9.02 -10.74 -5.13
C SER A 53 -10.12 -9.78 -4.64
N SER A 54 -10.44 -9.80 -3.32
CA SER A 54 -11.42 -8.88 -2.72
C SER A 54 -10.96 -7.42 -2.72
N LEU A 55 -9.65 -7.17 -2.75
CA LEU A 55 -9.08 -5.83 -2.67
C LEU A 55 -9.44 -4.96 -3.88
N ALA A 56 -9.57 -5.56 -5.06
CA ALA A 56 -9.99 -4.84 -6.26
C ALA A 56 -11.41 -4.27 -6.10
N GLY A 57 -12.33 -5.05 -5.53
CA GLY A 57 -13.70 -4.62 -5.25
C GLY A 57 -13.76 -3.52 -4.18
N GLU A 58 -12.95 -3.64 -3.12
CA GLU A 58 -12.88 -2.62 -2.09
C GLU A 58 -12.27 -1.31 -2.63
N TRP A 59 -11.23 -1.40 -3.44
CA TRP A 59 -10.68 -0.25 -4.14
C TRP A 59 -11.72 0.43 -5.04
N GLN A 60 -12.45 -0.35 -5.85
CA GLN A 60 -13.48 0.17 -6.76
C GLN A 60 -14.59 0.91 -6.01
N LYS A 61 -15.07 0.34 -4.91
CA LYS A 61 -16.11 0.94 -4.06
C LYS A 61 -15.72 2.35 -3.59
N PHE A 62 -14.47 2.54 -3.15
CA PHE A 62 -13.98 3.85 -2.74
C PHE A 62 -13.74 4.77 -3.94
N HIS A 63 -13.21 4.25 -5.03
CA HIS A 63 -12.99 5.01 -6.25
C HIS A 63 -14.29 5.60 -6.81
N ASP A 64 -15.37 4.82 -6.79
CA ASP A 64 -16.69 5.25 -7.30
C ASP A 64 -17.42 6.20 -6.35
N SER A 65 -17.14 6.15 -5.06
CA SER A 65 -17.86 6.94 -4.05
C SER A 65 -17.22 8.28 -3.72
N PHE A 66 -15.91 8.43 -3.94
CA PHE A 66 -15.20 9.68 -3.63
C PHE A 66 -15.07 10.59 -4.87
N PRO A 67 -15.00 11.92 -4.68
CA PRO A 67 -14.78 12.85 -5.79
C PRO A 67 -13.48 12.53 -6.54
N GLN A 68 -13.50 12.80 -7.85
CA GLN A 68 -12.31 12.64 -8.66
C GLN A 68 -11.15 13.47 -8.10
N GLY A 69 -9.97 12.85 -7.97
CA GLY A 69 -8.78 13.50 -7.41
C GLY A 69 -8.64 13.41 -5.90
N ALA A 70 -9.66 12.92 -5.18
CA ALA A 70 -9.55 12.67 -3.74
C ALA A 70 -8.39 11.72 -3.44
N LYS A 71 -7.58 12.05 -2.43
CA LYS A 71 -6.43 11.24 -2.02
C LYS A 71 -6.77 10.44 -0.77
N LEU A 72 -6.83 9.13 -0.91
CA LEU A 72 -7.10 8.21 0.20
C LEU A 72 -5.79 7.70 0.80
N LEU A 73 -5.69 7.68 2.12
CA LEU A 73 -4.54 7.11 2.81
C LEU A 73 -4.54 5.58 2.68
N ARG A 74 -3.43 5.02 2.26
CA ARG A 74 -3.17 3.58 2.20
C ARG A 74 -2.36 3.17 3.42
N ALA A 75 -3.09 2.90 4.50
CA ALA A 75 -2.52 2.50 5.78
C ALA A 75 -2.67 1.00 6.03
N LEU A 76 -1.89 0.48 6.96
CA LEU A 76 -2.10 -0.81 7.64
C LEU A 76 -2.34 -0.58 9.12
N ASP A 77 -1.44 0.16 9.74
CA ASP A 77 -1.50 0.53 11.14
C ASP A 77 -1.76 2.03 11.29
N ASN A 78 -2.47 2.40 12.34
CA ASN A 78 -2.57 3.75 12.87
C ASN A 78 -2.78 3.69 14.38
N HIS A 79 -2.93 4.83 15.04
CA HIS A 79 -3.13 4.91 16.47
C HIS A 79 -4.42 4.24 16.97
N ASP A 80 -5.46 4.11 16.13
CA ASP A 80 -6.70 3.42 16.46
C ASP A 80 -6.58 1.91 16.32
N THR A 81 -6.01 1.44 15.20
CA THR A 81 -5.93 0.01 14.90
C THR A 81 -4.97 -0.73 15.82
N VAL A 82 -4.00 -0.04 16.43
CA VAL A 82 -3.03 -0.64 17.36
C VAL A 82 -3.40 -0.44 18.83
N SER A 83 -4.56 0.19 19.12
CA SER A 83 -4.88 0.68 20.47
C SER A 83 -5.29 -0.40 21.47
N ASP A 84 -5.93 -1.48 21.06
CA ASP A 84 -6.68 -2.34 21.98
C ASP A 84 -6.23 -3.79 22.08
N SER A 85 -5.42 -4.30 21.16
CA SER A 85 -4.93 -5.67 21.22
C SER A 85 -3.53 -5.84 20.63
N TYR A 86 -2.91 -6.94 21.05
CA TYR A 86 -1.60 -7.36 20.57
C TYR A 86 -1.58 -7.74 19.09
N ASP A 87 -2.72 -8.10 18.54
CA ASP A 87 -2.86 -8.61 17.19
C ASP A 87 -3.09 -7.51 16.16
N ASN A 88 -3.22 -6.26 16.58
CA ASN A 88 -3.60 -5.17 15.69
C ASN A 88 -2.41 -4.57 14.93
N ARG A 89 -1.17 -4.72 15.42
CA ARG A 89 0.01 -4.36 14.63
C ARG A 89 0.15 -5.31 13.44
N ALA A 90 0.27 -4.75 12.24
CA ALA A 90 0.46 -5.55 11.03
C ALA A 90 1.70 -6.45 11.11
N GLU A 91 2.76 -5.99 11.75
CA GLU A 91 3.97 -6.76 12.01
C GLU A 91 3.70 -8.04 12.81
N CYS A 92 2.71 -8.04 13.73
CA CYS A 92 2.39 -9.19 14.57
C CYS A 92 1.62 -10.27 13.80
N TYR A 93 0.60 -9.90 13.01
CA TYR A 93 -0.24 -10.89 12.34
C TYR A 93 0.28 -11.28 10.95
N ALA A 94 0.91 -10.38 10.23
CA ALA A 94 1.48 -10.64 8.91
C ALA A 94 2.94 -11.13 8.97
N GLY A 95 3.65 -10.80 10.04
CA GLY A 95 5.09 -10.98 10.14
C GLY A 95 5.86 -10.01 9.23
N HIS A 96 7.18 -10.06 9.30
CA HIS A 96 8.04 -9.12 8.58
C HIS A 96 7.82 -9.16 7.05
N ASP A 97 7.79 -10.35 6.47
CA ASP A 97 7.63 -10.53 5.02
C ASP A 97 6.24 -10.09 4.55
N GLY A 98 5.19 -10.38 5.33
CA GLY A 98 3.84 -9.95 5.02
C GLY A 98 3.68 -8.45 5.08
N MET A 99 4.30 -7.82 6.08
CA MET A 99 4.32 -6.36 6.19
C MET A 99 5.10 -5.71 5.03
N ASP A 100 6.23 -6.29 4.60
CA ASP A 100 6.96 -5.82 3.43
C ASP A 100 6.10 -5.85 2.16
N ALA A 101 5.41 -6.98 1.91
CA ALA A 101 4.51 -7.14 0.77
C ALA A 101 3.37 -6.10 0.81
N ALA A 102 2.78 -5.88 1.98
CA ALA A 102 1.72 -4.91 2.16
C ALA A 102 2.19 -3.46 1.98
N LEU A 103 3.40 -3.12 2.42
CA LEU A 103 4.00 -1.82 2.13
C LEU A 103 4.21 -1.63 0.63
N VAL A 104 4.74 -2.64 -0.07
CA VAL A 104 4.88 -2.58 -1.54
C VAL A 104 3.54 -2.33 -2.19
N LEU A 105 2.49 -3.07 -1.81
CA LEU A 105 1.14 -2.86 -2.33
C LEU A 105 0.66 -1.42 -2.11
N ASN A 106 0.70 -0.94 -0.87
CA ASN A 106 0.21 0.39 -0.50
C ASN A 106 0.98 1.52 -1.18
N TYR A 107 2.29 1.36 -1.37
CA TYR A 107 3.12 2.35 -2.07
C TYR A 107 2.89 2.37 -3.58
N MET A 108 2.60 1.23 -4.17
CA MET A 108 2.40 1.12 -5.63
C MET A 108 0.96 1.45 -6.05
N LEU A 109 0.01 1.39 -5.13
CA LEU A 109 -1.38 1.75 -5.39
C LEU A 109 -1.53 3.28 -5.47
N ASP A 110 -2.65 3.74 -6.02
CA ASP A 110 -3.07 5.15 -5.97
C ASP A 110 -3.35 5.62 -4.53
N GLY A 111 -3.50 6.91 -4.35
CA GLY A 111 -3.63 7.52 -3.03
C GLY A 111 -2.28 7.82 -2.40
N ILE A 112 -2.24 7.92 -1.08
CA ILE A 112 -1.06 8.32 -0.31
C ILE A 112 -0.67 7.20 0.63
N PRO A 113 0.52 6.60 0.51
CA PRO A 113 1.02 5.63 1.47
C PRO A 113 1.13 6.28 2.85
N PHE A 114 0.60 5.60 3.84
CA PHE A 114 0.68 6.01 5.23
C PHE A 114 1.53 5.00 6.00
N VAL A 115 2.66 5.47 6.53
CA VAL A 115 3.57 4.68 7.35
C VAL A 115 3.39 5.11 8.80
N TYR A 116 2.81 4.24 9.61
CA TYR A 116 2.65 4.50 11.04
C TYR A 116 3.99 4.35 11.76
N ASN A 117 4.19 5.15 12.79
CA ASN A 117 5.42 5.16 13.59
C ASN A 117 5.87 3.76 13.97
N GLY A 118 7.12 3.41 13.66
CA GLY A 118 7.71 2.11 13.91
C GLY A 118 7.62 1.11 12.75
N ASN A 119 6.69 1.29 11.80
CA ASN A 119 6.62 0.42 10.63
C ASN A 119 7.92 0.46 9.81
N GLU A 120 8.58 1.62 9.76
CA GLU A 120 9.83 1.84 9.04
C GLU A 120 11.04 1.11 9.63
N VAL A 121 10.94 0.65 10.86
CA VAL A 121 11.98 -0.13 11.56
C VAL A 121 11.51 -1.54 11.94
N ALA A 122 10.37 -1.97 11.39
CA ALA A 122 9.76 -3.26 11.70
C ALA A 122 9.46 -3.44 13.20
N ASP A 123 9.04 -2.38 13.88
CA ASP A 123 8.63 -2.43 15.27
C ASP A 123 7.29 -3.17 15.42
N ALA A 124 7.29 -4.22 16.22
CA ALA A 124 6.11 -4.98 16.59
C ALA A 124 5.60 -4.63 18.00
N SER A 125 6.19 -3.64 18.65
CA SER A 125 5.81 -3.23 19.99
C SER A 125 4.39 -2.68 20.00
N GLN A 126 3.73 -2.92 21.10
CA GLN A 126 2.35 -2.50 21.26
C GLN A 126 2.28 -1.15 21.91
N HIS A 127 1.45 -0.32 21.30
CA HIS A 127 1.21 1.02 21.79
C HIS A 127 -0.28 1.21 21.94
N SER A 128 -0.70 1.88 23.00
CA SER A 128 -2.03 2.43 23.07
C SER A 128 -1.98 3.79 23.71
N ILE A 129 -2.51 4.78 23.00
CA ILE A 129 -2.73 6.11 23.55
C ILE A 129 -4.03 6.19 24.36
N PHE A 130 -4.91 5.18 24.24
CA PHE A 130 -6.24 5.18 24.82
C PHE A 130 -6.38 4.24 26.02
N SER A 131 -5.40 3.39 26.29
CA SER A 131 -5.51 2.39 27.32
C SER A 131 -4.29 2.39 28.24
N ASN A 132 -4.55 2.37 29.56
CA ASN A 132 -3.54 2.16 30.58
C ASN A 132 -2.98 0.72 30.59
N ARG A 133 -3.47 -0.14 29.70
CA ARG A 133 -3.12 -1.57 29.63
C ARG A 133 -1.61 -1.79 29.48
N TYR A 134 -0.90 -0.85 28.88
CA TYR A 134 0.50 -0.98 28.53
C TYR A 134 1.46 -0.11 29.36
N TYR A 135 0.99 0.56 30.39
CA TYR A 135 1.79 1.24 31.44
C TYR A 135 3.12 1.82 30.93
N GLY A 136 3.07 2.93 30.23
CA GLY A 136 4.30 3.63 29.78
C GLY A 136 5.05 2.98 28.63
N LYS A 137 4.61 1.84 28.09
CA LYS A 137 5.14 1.23 26.86
C LYS A 137 4.53 1.86 25.61
N MET A 138 4.46 3.18 25.58
CA MET A 138 4.02 3.92 24.39
C MET A 138 5.19 4.41 23.54
N ALA A 139 6.37 3.84 23.78
CA ALA A 139 7.56 4.15 23.02
C ALA A 139 7.81 3.08 21.97
N ILE A 140 8.14 3.53 20.77
CA ILE A 140 8.64 2.67 19.70
C ILE A 140 10.01 2.16 20.12
N ASP A 141 10.26 0.88 19.90
CA ASP A 141 11.58 0.33 20.07
C ASP A 141 12.47 0.65 18.86
N TRP A 142 13.10 1.80 18.92
CA TRP A 142 14.02 2.25 17.87
C TRP A 142 15.27 1.39 17.74
N SER A 143 15.57 0.51 18.70
CA SER A 143 16.68 -0.44 18.59
C SER A 143 16.47 -1.44 17.47
N ASN A 144 15.21 -1.66 17.05
CA ASN A 144 14.89 -2.45 15.84
C ASN A 144 15.62 -1.94 14.59
N ALA A 145 15.91 -0.65 14.48
CA ALA A 145 16.69 -0.09 13.38
C ALA A 145 18.10 -0.70 13.25
N LEU A 146 18.63 -1.29 14.31
CA LEU A 146 19.94 -1.96 14.32
C LEU A 146 19.84 -3.45 13.96
N THR A 147 18.65 -4.01 13.94
CA THR A 147 18.45 -5.41 13.57
C THR A 147 18.55 -5.59 12.05
N PRO A 148 18.86 -6.79 11.55
CA PRO A 148 18.84 -7.07 10.10
C PRO A 148 17.51 -6.74 9.45
N TYR A 149 16.39 -7.03 10.12
CA TYR A 149 15.05 -6.73 9.59
C TYR A 149 14.71 -5.25 9.60
N GLY A 150 15.06 -4.53 10.67
CA GLY A 150 14.87 -3.09 10.70
C GLY A 150 15.66 -2.37 9.62
N GLN A 151 16.91 -2.78 9.41
CA GLN A 151 17.76 -2.26 8.32
C GLN A 151 17.17 -2.58 6.94
N HIS A 152 16.70 -3.81 6.73
CA HIS A 152 16.02 -4.20 5.50
C HIS A 152 14.77 -3.34 5.28
N ARG A 153 13.90 -3.18 6.28
CA ARG A 153 12.69 -2.38 6.21
C ARG A 153 12.96 -0.91 5.89
N MET A 154 13.92 -0.29 6.56
CA MET A 154 14.33 1.08 6.26
C MET A 154 14.83 1.22 4.81
N LYS A 155 15.58 0.24 4.31
CA LYS A 155 16.02 0.23 2.91
C LYS A 155 14.83 0.10 1.95
N LEU A 156 13.90 -0.80 2.23
CA LEU A 156 12.68 -0.98 1.42
C LEU A 156 11.85 0.31 1.39
N VAL A 157 11.56 0.92 2.53
CA VAL A 157 10.79 2.17 2.60
C VAL A 157 11.47 3.31 1.83
N ARG A 158 12.80 3.43 1.92
CA ARG A 158 13.56 4.41 1.11
C ARG A 158 13.42 4.15 -0.38
N GLN A 159 13.51 2.89 -0.82
CA GLN A 159 13.32 2.52 -2.23
C GLN A 159 11.90 2.83 -2.70
N LEU A 160 10.88 2.50 -1.91
CA LEU A 160 9.49 2.79 -2.22
C LEU A 160 9.22 4.30 -2.33
N ASN A 161 9.75 5.10 -1.41
CA ASN A 161 9.70 6.56 -1.47
C ASN A 161 10.39 7.10 -2.73
N GLN A 162 11.56 6.56 -3.07
CA GLN A 162 12.29 6.97 -4.26
C GLN A 162 11.52 6.64 -5.54
N LEU A 163 10.93 5.45 -5.65
CA LEU A 163 10.10 5.07 -6.79
C LEU A 163 8.94 6.05 -7.00
N ARG A 164 8.21 6.40 -5.94
CA ARG A 164 7.12 7.38 -6.05
C ARG A 164 7.62 8.78 -6.45
N ARG A 165 8.78 9.20 -5.99
CA ARG A 165 9.37 10.50 -6.36
C ARG A 165 9.81 10.56 -7.82
N LEU A 166 10.29 9.45 -8.37
CA LEU A 166 10.83 9.39 -9.73
C LEU A 166 9.76 9.08 -10.79
N HIS A 167 8.63 8.49 -10.40
CA HIS A 167 7.65 7.95 -11.32
C HIS A 167 6.26 8.51 -11.06
N THR A 168 5.84 9.46 -11.90
CA THR A 168 4.52 10.10 -11.80
C THR A 168 3.37 9.10 -11.96
N ALA A 169 3.55 8.04 -12.75
CA ALA A 169 2.54 7.00 -12.89
C ALA A 169 2.18 6.34 -11.55
N LEU A 170 3.13 6.23 -10.60
CA LEU A 170 2.87 5.66 -9.28
C LEU A 170 2.10 6.61 -8.34
N CYS A 171 2.12 7.92 -8.62
CA CYS A 171 1.41 8.93 -7.84
C CYS A 171 0.07 9.33 -8.46
N GLU A 172 0.07 9.58 -9.78
CA GLU A 172 -1.03 10.21 -10.51
C GLU A 172 -1.61 9.34 -11.62
N GLY A 173 -0.95 8.22 -11.96
CA GLY A 173 -1.38 7.33 -13.02
C GLY A 173 -2.71 6.63 -12.69
N GLU A 174 -3.38 6.19 -13.74
CA GLU A 174 -4.61 5.38 -13.63
C GLU A 174 -4.29 3.98 -13.13
N THR A 175 -5.16 3.44 -12.28
CA THR A 175 -5.07 2.09 -11.74
C THR A 175 -6.03 1.16 -12.46
N HIS A 176 -5.53 0.03 -12.98
CA HIS A 176 -6.36 -0.99 -13.61
C HIS A 176 -6.12 -2.36 -12.98
N TRP A 177 -7.16 -2.90 -12.34
CA TRP A 177 -7.15 -4.20 -11.66
C TRP A 177 -7.58 -5.38 -12.55
N LYS A 178 -8.23 -5.13 -13.67
CA LYS A 178 -8.79 -6.17 -14.54
C LYS A 178 -7.68 -6.82 -15.38
N ILE A 179 -7.07 -7.86 -14.82
CA ILE A 179 -6.01 -8.65 -15.44
C ILE A 179 -6.41 -10.13 -15.34
N ASP A 180 -6.39 -10.82 -16.47
CA ASP A 180 -6.75 -12.25 -16.51
C ASP A 180 -5.61 -13.13 -15.97
N GLY A 181 -5.99 -14.25 -15.33
CA GLY A 181 -5.06 -15.26 -14.86
C GLY A 181 -4.43 -14.94 -13.47
N VAL A 182 -5.03 -14.00 -12.73
CA VAL A 182 -4.56 -13.63 -11.39
C VAL A 182 -4.99 -14.66 -10.35
N PRO A 183 -4.06 -15.22 -9.55
CA PRO A 183 -4.39 -16.10 -8.42
C PRO A 183 -5.12 -15.32 -7.32
N GLU A 184 -6.01 -15.96 -6.59
CA GLU A 184 -6.84 -15.35 -5.54
C GLU A 184 -6.02 -14.62 -4.46
N ASN A 185 -4.83 -15.14 -4.13
CA ASN A 185 -3.98 -14.58 -3.08
C ASN A 185 -2.98 -13.53 -3.57
N THR A 186 -3.08 -13.13 -4.85
CA THR A 186 -2.15 -12.19 -5.46
C THR A 186 -2.91 -10.94 -5.89
N ALA A 187 -2.48 -9.78 -5.41
CA ALA A 187 -2.95 -8.51 -5.93
C ALA A 187 -2.16 -8.17 -7.20
N VAL A 188 -2.85 -7.98 -8.33
CA VAL A 188 -2.23 -7.60 -9.60
C VAL A 188 -2.97 -6.44 -10.21
N PHE A 189 -2.25 -5.40 -10.57
CA PHE A 189 -2.80 -4.22 -11.23
C PHE A 189 -1.72 -3.51 -12.05
N THR A 190 -2.13 -2.60 -12.93
CA THR A 190 -1.22 -1.69 -13.62
C THR A 190 -1.44 -0.26 -13.15
N ARG A 191 -0.37 0.53 -13.22
CA ARG A 191 -0.37 1.98 -13.05
C ARG A 191 0.09 2.62 -14.34
N ASN A 192 -0.76 3.42 -14.96
CA ASN A 192 -0.52 3.94 -16.30
C ASN A 192 -0.58 5.46 -16.34
N SER A 193 0.41 6.06 -16.99
CA SER A 193 0.42 7.47 -17.39
C SER A 193 0.73 7.59 -18.87
N GLN A 194 0.70 8.80 -19.39
CA GLN A 194 1.09 9.05 -20.80
C GLN A 194 2.54 8.63 -21.09
N ARG A 195 3.45 8.74 -20.10
CA ARG A 195 4.89 8.55 -20.28
C ARG A 195 5.41 7.19 -19.83
N GLU A 196 4.74 6.55 -18.89
CA GLU A 196 5.23 5.32 -18.29
C GLU A 196 4.08 4.44 -17.78
N SER A 197 4.34 3.16 -17.74
CA SER A 197 3.40 2.14 -17.25
C SER A 197 4.12 1.12 -16.39
N PHE A 198 3.46 0.71 -15.33
CA PHE A 198 3.96 -0.29 -14.39
C PHE A 198 2.98 -1.45 -14.28
N LEU A 199 3.54 -2.66 -14.21
CA LEU A 199 2.85 -3.83 -13.70
C LEU A 199 3.28 -4.06 -12.27
N ILE A 200 2.31 -4.23 -11.40
CA ILE A 200 2.50 -4.56 -9.99
C ILE A 200 1.83 -5.90 -9.71
N ALA A 201 2.56 -6.83 -9.11
CA ALA A 201 2.04 -8.10 -8.62
C ALA A 201 2.58 -8.34 -7.20
N VAL A 202 1.69 -8.61 -6.25
CA VAL A 202 2.05 -8.83 -4.84
C VAL A 202 1.31 -10.04 -4.31
N ASN A 203 2.05 -11.08 -3.95
CA ASN A 203 1.51 -12.24 -3.25
C ASN A 203 1.32 -11.89 -1.77
N LEU A 204 0.09 -11.88 -1.31
CA LEU A 204 -0.28 -11.53 0.06
C LEU A 204 -0.51 -12.77 0.94
N SER A 205 0.02 -13.91 0.56
CA SER A 205 -0.17 -15.17 1.29
C SER A 205 1.16 -15.82 1.70
N ARG A 206 1.05 -16.72 2.68
CA ARG A 206 2.16 -17.58 3.15
C ARG A 206 2.53 -18.71 2.19
N GLN A 207 1.81 -18.84 1.08
CA GLN A 207 2.05 -19.87 0.06
C GLN A 207 2.63 -19.22 -1.20
N PRO A 208 3.50 -19.92 -1.93
CA PRO A 208 3.95 -19.44 -3.23
C PRO A 208 2.78 -19.28 -4.21
N ALA A 209 2.90 -18.34 -5.12
CA ALA A 209 1.93 -18.10 -6.18
C ALA A 209 2.61 -18.17 -7.55
N SER A 210 1.96 -18.82 -8.52
CA SER A 210 2.38 -18.83 -9.90
C SER A 210 1.24 -18.34 -10.78
N ALA A 211 1.53 -17.50 -11.75
CA ALA A 211 0.54 -16.93 -12.65
C ALA A 211 1.09 -16.79 -14.07
N ARG A 212 0.17 -16.83 -15.02
CA ARG A 212 0.41 -16.38 -16.39
C ARG A 212 -0.59 -15.28 -16.70
N LEU A 213 -0.09 -14.06 -16.78
CA LEU A 213 -0.88 -12.86 -16.96
C LEU A 213 -0.84 -12.42 -18.42
N SER A 214 -1.98 -12.01 -18.96
CA SER A 214 -2.07 -11.35 -20.25
C SER A 214 -2.13 -9.84 -20.05
N ILE A 215 -1.16 -9.10 -20.59
CA ILE A 215 -1.04 -7.65 -20.35
C ILE A 215 -0.90 -6.96 -21.69
N ASN A 216 -1.87 -6.13 -21.99
CA ASN A 216 -1.86 -5.33 -23.20
C ASN A 216 -0.73 -4.29 -23.19
N GLY A 217 -0.03 -4.17 -24.33
CA GLY A 217 1.02 -3.17 -24.49
C GLY A 217 2.41 -3.54 -23.96
N ILE A 218 2.57 -4.71 -23.35
CA ILE A 218 3.90 -5.21 -22.97
C ILE A 218 4.61 -5.77 -24.19
N GLN A 219 5.78 -5.20 -24.51
CA GLN A 219 6.72 -5.70 -25.52
C GLN A 219 8.03 -6.10 -24.85
N SER A 220 8.61 -7.22 -25.27
CA SER A 220 9.75 -7.86 -24.61
C SER A 220 11.06 -7.03 -24.52
N GLY A 221 11.16 -5.93 -25.26
CA GLY A 221 12.36 -5.10 -25.29
C GLY A 221 12.41 -3.94 -24.28
N ASN A 222 11.30 -3.61 -23.60
CA ASN A 222 11.17 -2.40 -22.79
C ASN A 222 10.76 -2.70 -21.34
N ILE A 223 11.31 -3.75 -20.76
CA ILE A 223 10.86 -4.25 -19.46
C ILE A 223 11.99 -4.11 -18.45
N PHE A 224 11.74 -3.33 -17.40
CA PHE A 224 12.71 -3.04 -16.36
C PHE A 224 12.12 -3.36 -14.98
N PRO A 225 12.57 -4.44 -14.30
CA PRO A 225 12.19 -4.67 -12.92
C PRO A 225 12.80 -3.57 -12.05
N VAL A 226 11.95 -2.88 -11.29
CA VAL A 226 12.37 -1.80 -10.39
C VAL A 226 12.37 -2.25 -8.94
N LEU A 227 11.56 -3.28 -8.62
CA LEU A 227 11.53 -3.93 -7.32
C LEU A 227 11.04 -5.37 -7.49
N GLN A 228 11.75 -6.35 -6.90
CA GLN A 228 11.31 -7.75 -6.99
C GLN A 228 11.75 -8.61 -5.80
N LYS A 229 10.85 -9.52 -5.43
CA LYS A 229 11.08 -10.70 -4.58
C LYS A 229 10.32 -11.85 -5.22
N GLY A 230 10.96 -12.55 -6.15
CA GLY A 230 10.40 -13.61 -6.99
C GLY A 230 10.99 -13.59 -8.38
N GLU A 231 10.50 -14.49 -9.24
CA GLU A 231 10.97 -14.65 -10.62
C GLU A 231 9.85 -14.31 -11.62
N PHE A 232 10.26 -13.87 -12.79
CA PHE A 232 9.33 -13.60 -13.89
C PHE A 232 9.96 -13.84 -15.25
N GLN A 233 9.13 -14.18 -16.22
CA GLN A 233 9.50 -14.32 -17.63
C GLN A 233 8.49 -13.60 -18.51
N PHE A 234 9.00 -12.84 -19.47
CA PHE A 234 8.18 -12.16 -20.47
C PHE A 234 8.21 -12.88 -21.81
N GLY A 235 7.08 -12.91 -22.48
CA GLY A 235 6.99 -13.42 -23.84
C GLY A 235 5.66 -13.03 -24.48
N ASN A 236 5.72 -12.43 -25.68
CA ASN A 236 4.58 -12.18 -26.56
C ASN A 236 3.28 -11.71 -25.87
N GLY A 237 3.34 -10.60 -25.12
CA GLY A 237 2.17 -10.03 -24.42
C GLY A 237 1.77 -10.78 -23.16
N THR A 238 2.55 -11.75 -22.71
CA THR A 238 2.29 -12.49 -21.47
C THR A 238 3.45 -12.36 -20.47
N VAL A 239 3.10 -12.42 -19.19
CA VAL A 239 4.05 -12.45 -18.08
C VAL A 239 3.81 -13.73 -17.29
N ARG A 240 4.84 -14.54 -17.13
CA ARG A 240 4.83 -15.67 -16.18
C ARG A 240 5.48 -15.21 -14.90
N LEU A 241 4.79 -15.41 -13.78
CA LEU A 241 5.25 -15.04 -12.45
C LEU A 241 5.46 -16.31 -11.61
N GLN A 242 6.51 -16.28 -10.79
CA GLN A 242 6.73 -17.21 -9.69
C GLN A 242 7.09 -16.37 -8.46
N LEU A 243 6.12 -16.13 -7.60
CA LEU A 243 6.27 -15.33 -6.39
C LEU A 243 6.33 -16.27 -5.18
N PRO A 244 7.38 -16.21 -4.36
CA PRO A 244 7.41 -16.92 -3.08
C PRO A 244 6.32 -16.40 -2.15
N ALA A 245 6.18 -16.98 -0.96
CA ALA A 245 5.36 -16.43 0.10
C ALA A 245 5.71 -14.94 0.29
N TYR A 246 4.70 -14.08 0.26
CA TYR A 246 4.86 -12.62 0.36
C TYR A 246 5.85 -12.03 -0.66
N GLY A 247 5.96 -12.67 -1.82
CA GLY A 247 6.76 -12.18 -2.94
C GLY A 247 6.07 -11.06 -3.70
N TYR A 248 6.85 -10.25 -4.39
CA TYR A 248 6.32 -9.14 -5.18
C TYR A 248 7.16 -8.87 -6.42
N LEU A 249 6.53 -8.23 -7.38
CA LEU A 249 7.16 -7.75 -8.60
C LEU A 249 6.58 -6.38 -8.97
N VAL A 250 7.46 -5.41 -9.19
CA VAL A 250 7.14 -4.10 -9.75
C VAL A 250 8.00 -3.90 -10.99
N VAL A 251 7.36 -3.79 -12.14
CA VAL A 251 8.03 -3.72 -13.43
C VAL A 251 7.55 -2.52 -14.20
N LYS A 252 8.49 -1.71 -14.68
CA LYS A 252 8.23 -0.68 -15.67
C LYS A 252 8.29 -1.31 -17.07
N TYR A 253 7.28 -1.05 -17.94
CA TYR A 253 7.20 -1.62 -19.28
C TYR A 253 6.90 -0.60 -20.39
N LYS A 254 6.77 0.68 -20.03
CA LYS A 254 6.68 1.82 -20.95
C LYS A 254 7.42 3.01 -20.37
#